data_230414c32e3219b30e1033571a8a05a6
#
_entry.id   230414c32e3219b30e1033571a8a05a6
#
_cell.length_a   1.000
_cell.length_b   1.000
_cell.length_c   1.000
_cell.angle_alpha   90.00
_cell.angle_beta   90.00
_cell.angle_gamma   90.00
#
_symmetry.space_group_name_H-M   'P 1'
#
loop_
_entity.id
_entity.type
_entity.pdbx_description
1 polymer ?
#
loop_
_entity_poly.entity_id
_entity_poly.type
_entity_poly.pdbx_seq_one_letter_code
_entity_poly.pdbx_strand_id
1 'polypeptide(L)'
;MYKDYVFDNIDVLVSYLYARKNDMNAVMLQKSLYFLYAFYAGMYYQNTKQLDFKGDAPLPNELFKAEFEAWTYGPVIKEVFEKRAQGPEYYLDFLQSKEYTNAIEEIANKSYGSEVFTFIDDLFADISSRSTFSLVQRSHEDKAWIEAFEAGQVTMNNLDIILEYSEDVRSPRR
;
A
#
# COMPACT_ATOMS: atom_id res chain seq x y z
N MET A 1 22.76 0.45 -1.28
CA MET A 1 22.09 -0.78 -1.71
C MET A 1 20.64 -0.51 -2.07
N TYR A 2 20.23 -0.93 -3.24
CA TYR A 2 18.84 -0.77 -3.67
C TYR A 2 17.95 -1.75 -2.93
N LYS A 3 16.81 -1.26 -2.42
CA LYS A 3 15.70 -2.09 -1.96
C LYS A 3 14.56 -1.94 -2.94
N ASP A 4 13.93 -3.06 -3.29
CA ASP A 4 12.77 -3.05 -4.18
C ASP A 4 11.52 -2.54 -3.46
N TYR A 5 11.44 -2.78 -2.16
CA TYR A 5 10.26 -2.50 -1.34
C TYR A 5 10.65 -1.72 -0.08
N VAL A 6 9.75 -0.83 0.36
CA VAL A 6 9.90 -0.16 1.67
C VAL A 6 9.70 -1.18 2.79
N PHE A 7 8.63 -1.96 2.70
CA PHE A 7 8.29 -2.98 3.70
C PHE A 7 8.57 -4.37 3.13
N ASP A 8 9.55 -5.06 3.71
CA ASP A 8 9.86 -6.44 3.34
C ASP A 8 8.79 -7.41 3.84
N ASN A 9 8.10 -7.05 4.93
CA ASN A 9 6.99 -7.81 5.50
C ASN A 9 5.76 -6.91 5.58
N ILE A 10 4.70 -7.29 4.86
CA ILE A 10 3.46 -6.51 4.82
C ILE A 10 2.79 -6.42 6.18
N ASP A 11 3.02 -7.39 7.09
CA ASP A 11 2.46 -7.37 8.43
C ASP A 11 2.88 -6.11 9.19
N VAL A 12 4.09 -5.61 8.93
CA VAL A 12 4.61 -4.37 9.52
C VAL A 12 3.73 -3.18 9.10
N LEU A 13 3.44 -3.06 7.81
CA LEU A 13 2.61 -1.96 7.30
C LEU A 13 1.17 -2.07 7.84
N VAL A 14 0.58 -3.25 7.79
CA VAL A 14 -0.80 -3.45 8.30
C VAL A 14 -0.88 -3.08 9.77
N SER A 15 0.07 -3.55 10.58
CA SER A 15 0.11 -3.22 12.01
C SER A 15 0.32 -1.73 12.24
N TYR A 16 1.14 -1.09 11.42
CA TYR A 16 1.34 0.36 11.45
C TYR A 16 0.02 1.12 11.23
N LEU A 17 -0.82 0.65 10.30
CA LEU A 17 -2.14 1.25 10.05
C LEU A 17 -3.08 1.04 11.24
N TYR A 18 -3.07 -0.15 11.85
CA TYR A 18 -3.89 -0.42 13.04
C TYR A 18 -3.47 0.40 14.25
N ALA A 19 -2.19 0.77 14.36
CA ALA A 19 -1.75 1.69 15.41
C ALA A 19 -2.40 3.06 15.28
N ARG A 20 -2.79 3.46 14.07
CA ARG A 20 -3.42 4.75 13.78
C ARG A 20 -4.93 4.69 13.81
N LYS A 21 -5.52 3.56 13.46
CA LYS A 21 -6.96 3.34 13.44
C LYS A 21 -7.24 1.91 13.84
N ASN A 22 -7.42 1.69 15.13
CA ASN A 22 -7.56 0.36 15.70
C ASN A 22 -8.89 -0.33 15.41
N ASP A 23 -9.91 0.42 14.98
CA ASP A 23 -11.25 -0.08 14.67
C ASP A 23 -11.49 -0.28 13.16
N MET A 24 -10.41 -0.30 12.37
CA MET A 24 -10.50 -0.45 10.92
C MET A 24 -11.10 -1.82 10.55
N ASN A 25 -12.18 -1.80 9.73
CA ASN A 25 -12.77 -3.04 9.25
C ASN A 25 -11.95 -3.66 8.10
N ALA A 26 -12.26 -4.91 7.77
CA ALA A 26 -11.49 -5.68 6.79
C ALA A 26 -11.48 -5.04 5.39
N VAL A 27 -12.59 -4.44 4.96
CA VAL A 27 -12.68 -3.81 3.64
C VAL A 27 -11.84 -2.54 3.60
N MET A 28 -11.95 -1.71 4.62
CA MET A 28 -11.13 -0.48 4.72
C MET A 28 -9.64 -0.83 4.71
N LEU A 29 -9.23 -1.88 5.42
CA LEU A 29 -7.85 -2.36 5.40
C LEU A 29 -7.40 -2.67 3.98
N GLN A 30 -8.16 -3.46 3.24
CA GLN A 30 -7.80 -3.86 1.88
C GLN A 30 -7.70 -2.65 0.94
N LYS A 31 -8.66 -1.74 1.01
CA LYS A 31 -8.64 -0.53 0.16
C LYS A 31 -7.51 0.41 0.56
N SER A 32 -7.20 0.51 1.85
CA SER A 32 -6.05 1.30 2.30
C SER A 32 -4.74 0.76 1.73
N LEU A 33 -4.52 -0.55 1.80
CA LEU A 33 -3.33 -1.17 1.24
C LEU A 33 -3.25 -0.94 -0.28
N TYR A 34 -4.36 -1.08 -0.97
CA TYR A 34 -4.40 -0.87 -2.41
C TYR A 34 -4.05 0.57 -2.79
N PHE A 35 -4.72 1.55 -2.20
CA PHE A 35 -4.48 2.96 -2.56
C PHE A 35 -3.09 3.43 -2.10
N LEU A 36 -2.62 2.99 -0.94
CA LEU A 36 -1.26 3.31 -0.50
C LEU A 36 -0.22 2.77 -1.50
N TYR A 37 -0.37 1.51 -1.91
CA TYR A 37 0.50 0.90 -2.90
C TYR A 37 0.45 1.65 -4.24
N ALA A 38 -0.76 1.87 -4.75
CA ALA A 38 -0.96 2.44 -6.08
C ALA A 38 -0.44 3.87 -6.17
N PHE A 39 -0.77 4.72 -5.21
CA PHE A 39 -0.30 6.11 -5.20
C PHE A 39 1.21 6.20 -4.97
N TYR A 40 1.74 5.37 -4.08
CA TYR A 40 3.19 5.34 -3.84
C TYR A 40 3.94 4.95 -5.12
N ALA A 41 3.57 3.84 -5.73
CA ALA A 41 4.24 3.36 -6.93
C ALA A 41 4.05 4.32 -8.11
N GLY A 42 2.86 4.90 -8.25
CA GLY A 42 2.61 5.91 -9.27
C GLY A 42 3.50 7.13 -9.14
N MET A 43 3.78 7.54 -7.91
CA MET A 43 4.60 8.71 -7.63
C MET A 43 6.10 8.43 -7.74
N TYR A 44 6.57 7.29 -7.25
CA TYR A 44 8.00 7.05 -7.04
C TYR A 44 8.64 6.04 -8.00
N TYR A 45 7.89 5.24 -8.72
CA TYR A 45 8.43 4.15 -9.54
C TYR A 45 9.49 4.62 -10.54
N GLN A 46 9.30 5.77 -11.16
CA GLN A 46 10.23 6.30 -12.16
C GLN A 46 11.37 7.15 -11.57
N ASN A 47 11.22 7.61 -10.35
CA ASN A 47 12.19 8.50 -9.71
C ASN A 47 13.38 7.77 -9.08
N THR A 48 13.27 6.48 -8.90
CA THR A 48 14.28 5.67 -8.19
C THR A 48 15.53 5.38 -9.01
N LYS A 49 15.51 5.69 -10.31
CA LYS A 49 16.68 5.49 -11.18
C LYS A 49 17.67 6.65 -11.10
N GLN A 50 17.31 7.74 -10.46
CA GLN A 50 18.22 8.85 -10.23
C GLN A 50 18.93 8.65 -8.89
N LEU A 51 20.19 8.28 -8.96
CA LEU A 51 21.06 8.25 -7.79
C LEU A 51 21.13 9.65 -7.20
N ASP A 52 20.83 9.79 -5.92
CA ASP A 52 21.10 11.00 -5.21
C ASP A 52 22.63 11.22 -5.21
N PHE A 53 23.06 12.42 -5.58
CA PHE A 53 24.46 12.82 -5.63
C PHE A 53 25.18 12.69 -4.28
N LYS A 54 24.42 12.54 -3.19
CA LYS A 54 24.96 12.42 -1.83
C LYS A 54 25.23 10.97 -1.42
N GLY A 55 24.97 9.99 -2.28
CA GLY A 55 25.18 8.58 -1.97
C GLY A 55 24.10 7.99 -1.06
N ASP A 56 23.00 8.69 -0.86
CA ASP A 56 21.89 8.19 -0.09
C ASP A 56 21.15 7.07 -0.83
N ALA A 57 20.59 6.12 -0.10
CA ALA A 57 19.80 5.05 -0.70
C ALA A 57 18.57 5.65 -1.39
N PRO A 58 18.32 5.29 -2.68
CA PRO A 58 17.13 5.78 -3.36
C PRO A 58 15.86 5.20 -2.76
N LEU A 59 14.75 5.94 -2.92
CA LEU A 59 13.43 5.45 -2.55
C LEU A 59 13.13 4.14 -3.29
N PRO A 60 12.66 3.09 -2.58
CA PRO A 60 12.19 1.89 -3.26
C PRO A 60 11.07 2.18 -4.25
N ASN A 61 11.00 1.40 -5.32
CA ASN A 61 9.99 1.58 -6.37
C ASN A 61 8.57 1.34 -5.88
N GLU A 62 8.42 0.40 -4.96
CA GLU A 62 7.13 -0.06 -4.48
C GLU A 62 7.12 -0.06 -2.95
N LEU A 63 5.93 0.16 -2.40
CA LEU A 63 5.76 0.20 -0.95
C LEU A 63 5.96 -1.19 -0.31
N PHE A 64 5.44 -2.22 -0.97
CA PHE A 64 5.59 -3.63 -0.57
C PHE A 64 5.42 -4.51 -1.80
N LYS A 65 5.79 -5.79 -1.67
CA LYS A 65 5.55 -6.78 -2.74
C LYS A 65 4.05 -7.09 -2.78
N ALA A 66 3.38 -6.60 -3.82
CA ALA A 66 1.93 -6.68 -3.94
C ALA A 66 1.49 -7.86 -4.79
N GLU A 67 0.48 -8.58 -4.30
CA GLU A 67 -0.21 -9.65 -5.01
C GLU A 67 -1.71 -9.40 -4.88
N PHE A 68 -2.21 -8.40 -5.62
CA PHE A 68 -3.63 -8.06 -5.60
C PHE A 68 -4.44 -8.99 -6.51
N GLU A 69 -5.59 -9.42 -5.99
CA GLU A 69 -6.58 -10.17 -6.74
C GLU A 69 -7.79 -9.27 -7.02
N ALA A 70 -8.40 -9.46 -8.19
CA ALA A 70 -9.57 -8.68 -8.62
C ALA A 70 -10.84 -9.36 -8.10
N TRP A 71 -11.27 -8.97 -6.90
CA TRP A 71 -12.50 -9.51 -6.29
C TRP A 71 -13.68 -8.58 -6.57
N THR A 72 -14.89 -9.05 -6.27
CA THR A 72 -16.15 -8.31 -6.52
C THR A 72 -16.16 -6.92 -5.89
N TYR A 73 -15.59 -6.76 -4.70
CA TYR A 73 -15.55 -5.47 -4.01
C TYR A 73 -14.25 -4.72 -4.21
N GLY A 74 -13.51 -5.04 -5.27
CA GLY A 74 -12.26 -4.36 -5.63
C GLY A 74 -11.02 -5.19 -5.36
N PRO A 75 -9.84 -4.57 -5.45
CA PRO A 75 -8.57 -5.27 -5.21
C PRO A 75 -8.42 -5.78 -3.77
N VAL A 76 -7.91 -7.01 -3.64
CA VAL A 76 -7.71 -7.67 -2.34
C VAL A 76 -6.37 -8.40 -2.33
N ILE A 77 -5.65 -8.31 -1.22
CA ILE A 77 -4.50 -9.17 -0.93
C ILE A 77 -5.00 -10.35 -0.12
N LYS A 78 -5.01 -11.53 -0.74
CA LYS A 78 -5.59 -12.75 -0.15
C LYS A 78 -4.95 -13.12 1.18
N GLU A 79 -3.64 -13.06 1.28
CA GLU A 79 -2.92 -13.37 2.53
C GLU A 79 -3.40 -12.49 3.69
N VAL A 80 -3.56 -11.19 3.44
CA VAL A 80 -4.06 -10.25 4.45
C VAL A 80 -5.53 -10.55 4.78
N PHE A 81 -6.33 -10.87 3.77
CA PHE A 81 -7.73 -11.25 3.98
C PHE A 81 -7.84 -12.45 4.92
N GLU A 82 -7.06 -13.49 4.68
CA GLU A 82 -7.10 -14.72 5.49
C GLU A 82 -6.69 -14.46 6.94
N LYS A 83 -5.63 -13.71 7.15
CA LYS A 83 -5.18 -13.34 8.50
C LYS A 83 -6.21 -12.47 9.22
N ARG A 84 -6.76 -11.48 8.53
CA ARG A 84 -7.76 -10.56 9.11
C ARG A 84 -9.12 -11.23 9.37
N ALA A 85 -9.46 -12.27 8.61
CA ALA A 85 -10.72 -12.99 8.77
C ALA A 85 -10.89 -13.58 10.17
N GLN A 86 -9.80 -13.85 10.88
CA GLN A 86 -9.80 -14.36 12.25
C GLN A 86 -9.89 -13.24 13.29
N GLY A 87 -10.03 -11.98 12.86
CA GLY A 87 -10.06 -10.80 13.72
C GLY A 87 -8.82 -9.94 13.57
N PRO A 88 -8.83 -8.72 14.11
CA PRO A 88 -7.69 -7.81 14.02
C PRO A 88 -6.54 -8.17 14.95
N GLU A 89 -6.75 -9.12 15.87
CA GLU A 89 -5.80 -9.46 16.93
C GLU A 89 -4.43 -9.87 16.41
N TYR A 90 -4.40 -10.58 15.27
CA TYR A 90 -3.12 -10.96 14.67
C TYR A 90 -2.20 -9.73 14.49
N TYR A 91 -2.75 -8.66 13.95
CA TYR A 91 -1.99 -7.43 13.68
C TYR A 91 -1.78 -6.58 14.93
N LEU A 92 -2.75 -6.54 15.84
CA LEU A 92 -2.63 -5.82 17.11
C LEU A 92 -1.56 -6.46 18.00
N ASP A 93 -1.46 -7.79 17.99
CA ASP A 93 -0.41 -8.51 18.71
C ASP A 93 0.96 -8.28 18.06
N PHE A 94 1.00 -8.27 16.74
CA PHE A 94 2.25 -8.02 16.00
C PHE A 94 2.85 -6.64 16.34
N LEU A 95 2.01 -5.64 16.61
CA LEU A 95 2.46 -4.30 17.07
C LEU A 95 3.34 -4.37 18.32
N GLN A 96 3.15 -5.37 19.17
CA GLN A 96 3.91 -5.51 20.42
C GLN A 96 5.21 -6.29 20.23
N SER A 97 5.49 -6.77 19.03
CA SER A 97 6.66 -7.61 18.76
C SER A 97 7.92 -6.78 18.51
N LYS A 98 9.08 -7.38 18.81
CA LYS A 98 10.38 -6.79 18.49
C LYS A 98 10.58 -6.71 16.97
N GLU A 99 10.04 -7.66 16.22
CA GLU A 99 10.10 -7.67 14.77
C GLU A 99 9.48 -6.40 14.18
N TYR A 100 8.32 -6.01 14.70
CA TYR A 100 7.65 -4.77 14.29
C TYR A 100 8.51 -3.55 14.62
N THR A 101 8.94 -3.42 15.87
CA THR A 101 9.72 -2.27 16.32
C THR A 101 11.03 -2.15 15.53
N ASN A 102 11.73 -3.25 15.35
CA ASN A 102 13.00 -3.26 14.59
C ASN A 102 12.79 -2.87 13.13
N ALA A 103 11.71 -3.36 12.50
CA ALA A 103 11.41 -3.03 11.10
C ALA A 103 11.09 -1.54 10.93
N ILE A 104 10.30 -0.98 11.83
CA ILE A 104 9.98 0.47 11.80
C ILE A 104 11.23 1.31 12.00
N GLU A 105 12.08 0.95 12.97
CA GLU A 105 13.34 1.67 13.22
C GLU A 105 14.28 1.60 12.01
N GLU A 106 14.38 0.44 11.37
CA GLU A 106 15.21 0.28 10.19
C GLU A 106 14.78 1.22 9.07
N ILE A 107 13.47 1.30 8.80
CA ILE A 107 12.92 2.20 7.77
C ILE A 107 13.14 3.65 8.18
N ALA A 108 12.86 4.00 9.44
CA ALA A 108 12.99 5.37 9.95
C ALA A 108 14.43 5.88 9.84
N ASN A 109 15.42 4.99 9.95
CA ASN A 109 16.83 5.34 9.87
C ASN A 109 17.35 5.47 8.44
N LYS A 110 16.55 5.09 7.42
CA LYS A 110 16.92 5.36 6.02
C LYS A 110 16.78 6.84 5.71
N SER A 111 17.54 7.33 4.74
CA SER A 111 17.47 8.72 4.30
C SER A 111 16.06 9.11 3.84
N TYR A 112 15.30 8.17 3.30
CA TYR A 112 13.93 8.36 2.82
C TYR A 112 12.86 8.09 3.88
N GLY A 113 13.23 7.67 5.09
CA GLY A 113 12.27 7.20 6.10
C GLY A 113 11.20 8.22 6.45
N SER A 114 11.62 9.47 6.71
CA SER A 114 10.68 10.55 7.04
C SER A 114 9.68 10.82 5.91
N GLU A 115 10.16 10.85 4.66
CA GLU A 115 9.31 11.07 3.49
C GLU A 115 8.27 9.96 3.33
N VAL A 116 8.68 8.71 3.50
CA VAL A 116 7.79 7.55 3.38
C VAL A 116 6.69 7.60 4.45
N PHE A 117 7.06 7.80 5.72
CA PHE A 117 6.07 7.82 6.80
C PHE A 117 5.13 9.02 6.68
N THR A 118 5.62 10.18 6.25
CA THR A 118 4.76 11.33 6.00
C THR A 118 3.76 11.02 4.88
N PHE A 119 4.22 10.41 3.79
CA PHE A 119 3.35 9.98 2.69
C PHE A 119 2.25 9.04 3.19
N ILE A 120 2.63 8.01 3.94
CA ILE A 120 1.67 7.02 4.45
C ILE A 120 0.65 7.69 5.39
N ASP A 121 1.13 8.48 6.34
CA ASP A 121 0.27 9.11 7.34
C ASP A 121 -0.73 10.07 6.70
N ASP A 122 -0.28 10.91 5.77
CA ASP A 122 -1.14 11.87 5.10
C ASP A 122 -2.19 11.19 4.24
N LEU A 123 -1.78 10.22 3.42
CA LEU A 123 -2.71 9.50 2.55
C LEU A 123 -3.68 8.63 3.36
N PHE A 124 -3.18 7.95 4.39
CA PHE A 124 -4.05 7.11 5.22
C PHE A 124 -5.06 7.94 6.01
N ALA A 125 -4.68 9.13 6.49
CA ALA A 125 -5.62 10.03 7.14
C ALA A 125 -6.78 10.40 6.20
N ASP A 126 -6.48 10.67 4.92
CA ASP A 126 -7.51 10.92 3.90
C ASP A 126 -8.37 9.68 3.64
N ILE A 127 -7.75 8.53 3.41
CA ILE A 127 -8.46 7.27 3.13
C ILE A 127 -9.38 6.92 4.30
N SER A 128 -8.87 6.95 5.53
CA SER A 128 -9.61 6.52 6.71
C SER A 128 -10.74 7.48 7.12
N SER A 129 -10.75 8.69 6.56
CA SER A 129 -11.85 9.65 6.75
C SER A 129 -13.07 9.34 5.86
N ARG A 130 -12.89 8.46 4.86
CA ARG A 130 -13.94 8.13 3.88
C ARG A 130 -14.72 6.89 4.32
N SER A 131 -15.96 6.77 3.81
CA SER A 131 -16.76 5.58 4.07
C SER A 131 -16.18 4.37 3.32
N THR A 132 -16.38 3.19 3.91
CA THR A 132 -16.00 1.93 3.25
C THR A 132 -16.63 1.82 1.86
N PHE A 133 -17.90 2.19 1.73
CA PHE A 133 -18.61 2.14 0.46
C PHE A 133 -17.96 3.05 -0.59
N SER A 134 -17.59 4.27 -0.22
CA SER A 134 -16.95 5.19 -1.16
C SER A 134 -15.56 4.69 -1.62
N LEU A 135 -14.83 4.02 -0.73
CA LEU A 135 -13.54 3.42 -1.08
C LEU A 135 -13.71 2.28 -2.08
N VAL A 136 -14.73 1.42 -1.88
CA VAL A 136 -15.05 0.35 -2.84
C VAL A 136 -15.42 0.93 -4.19
N GLN A 137 -16.31 1.93 -4.22
CA GLN A 137 -16.72 2.58 -5.47
C GLN A 137 -15.51 3.20 -6.19
N ARG A 138 -14.64 3.88 -5.46
CA ARG A 138 -13.45 4.49 -6.07
C ARG A 138 -12.53 3.44 -6.68
N SER A 139 -12.34 2.28 -6.02
CA SER A 139 -11.50 1.20 -6.54
C SER A 139 -12.08 0.58 -7.81
N HIS A 140 -13.41 0.60 -7.98
CA HIS A 140 -14.09 0.10 -9.17
C HIS A 140 -13.89 1.00 -10.40
N GLU A 141 -13.38 2.21 -10.24
CA GLU A 141 -13.06 3.11 -11.35
C GLU A 141 -11.70 2.79 -11.99
N ASP A 142 -10.88 2.00 -11.33
CA ASP A 142 -9.53 1.70 -11.80
C ASP A 142 -9.54 0.68 -12.93
N LYS A 143 -8.92 1.04 -14.05
CA LYS A 143 -8.85 0.19 -15.25
C LYS A 143 -8.17 -1.14 -14.97
N ALA A 144 -7.11 -1.14 -14.17
CA ALA A 144 -6.38 -2.35 -13.83
C ALA A 144 -7.30 -3.38 -13.17
N TRP A 145 -8.21 -2.93 -12.29
CA TRP A 145 -9.20 -3.81 -11.66
C TRP A 145 -10.29 -4.22 -12.64
N ILE A 146 -10.86 -3.24 -13.38
CA ILE A 146 -11.95 -3.50 -14.33
C ILE A 146 -11.53 -4.55 -15.37
N GLU A 147 -10.38 -4.37 -15.98
CA GLU A 147 -9.88 -5.28 -17.03
C GLU A 147 -9.63 -6.68 -16.48
N ALA A 148 -9.01 -6.80 -15.32
CA ALA A 148 -8.77 -8.11 -14.69
C ALA A 148 -10.09 -8.79 -14.31
N PHE A 149 -11.01 -8.05 -13.72
CA PHE A 149 -12.31 -8.58 -13.27
C PHE A 149 -13.16 -9.04 -14.44
N GLU A 150 -13.28 -8.21 -15.50
CA GLU A 150 -14.07 -8.55 -16.69
C GLU A 150 -13.47 -9.72 -17.49
N ALA A 151 -12.15 -9.85 -17.49
CA ALA A 151 -11.47 -10.96 -18.16
C ALA A 151 -11.53 -12.26 -17.36
N GLY A 152 -12.09 -12.25 -16.15
CA GLY A 152 -12.07 -13.41 -15.25
C GLY A 152 -10.67 -13.73 -14.74
N GLN A 153 -9.74 -12.79 -14.82
CA GLN A 153 -8.38 -12.92 -14.36
C GLN A 153 -8.33 -12.65 -12.86
N VAL A 154 -7.95 -13.65 -12.07
CA VAL A 154 -7.92 -13.51 -10.61
C VAL A 154 -6.87 -12.50 -10.17
N THR A 155 -5.62 -12.65 -10.64
CA THR A 155 -4.51 -11.79 -10.24
C THR A 155 -4.45 -10.53 -11.09
N MET A 156 -4.35 -9.37 -10.43
CA MET A 156 -4.12 -8.10 -11.11
C MET A 156 -2.64 -7.95 -11.47
N ASN A 157 -2.38 -7.24 -12.57
CA ASN A 157 -1.01 -6.92 -13.00
C ASN A 157 -0.54 -5.66 -12.30
N ASN A 158 0.56 -5.76 -11.54
CA ASN A 158 1.09 -4.62 -10.78
C ASN A 158 1.55 -3.47 -11.70
N LEU A 159 2.14 -3.81 -12.85
CA LEU A 159 2.59 -2.77 -13.79
C LEU A 159 1.43 -1.94 -14.31
N ASP A 160 0.28 -2.58 -14.56
CA ASP A 160 -0.94 -1.86 -14.98
C ASP A 160 -1.39 -0.87 -13.91
N ILE A 161 -1.35 -1.28 -12.63
CA ILE A 161 -1.67 -0.39 -11.51
C ILE A 161 -0.71 0.79 -11.47
N ILE A 162 0.59 0.52 -11.56
CA ILE A 162 1.64 1.53 -11.49
C ILE A 162 1.50 2.55 -12.62
N LEU A 163 1.29 2.08 -13.85
CA LEU A 163 1.16 2.95 -15.00
C LEU A 163 -0.10 3.81 -14.92
N GLU A 164 -1.21 3.23 -14.49
CA GLU A 164 -2.46 3.98 -14.32
C GLU A 164 -2.28 5.11 -13.31
N TYR A 165 -1.67 4.84 -12.16
CA TYR A 165 -1.47 5.85 -11.12
C TYR A 165 -0.34 6.83 -11.43
N SER A 166 0.64 6.45 -12.25
CA SER A 166 1.65 7.38 -12.74
C SER A 166 1.01 8.47 -13.60
N GLU A 167 0.03 8.12 -14.42
CA GLU A 167 -0.75 9.07 -15.21
C GLU A 167 -1.64 9.95 -14.32
N ASP A 168 -2.29 9.35 -13.31
CA ASP A 168 -3.15 10.08 -12.38
C ASP A 168 -2.38 11.14 -11.58
N VAL A 169 -1.14 10.86 -11.20
CA VAL A 169 -0.28 11.84 -10.52
C VAL A 169 0.05 13.02 -11.44
N ARG A 170 0.30 12.75 -12.74
CA ARG A 170 0.60 13.79 -13.74
C ARG A 170 -0.63 14.57 -14.18
N SER A 171 -1.77 13.88 -14.26
CA SER A 171 -3.05 14.44 -14.70
C SER A 171 -4.17 13.92 -13.78
N PRO A 172 -4.32 14.51 -12.59
CA PRO A 172 -5.30 14.00 -11.62
C PRO A 172 -6.72 13.93 -12.19
N ARG A 173 -7.46 12.89 -11.86
CA ARG A 173 -8.87 12.73 -12.21
C ARG A 173 -9.69 13.84 -11.52
N ARG A 174 -10.61 14.39 -12.28
CA ARG A 174 -11.52 15.42 -11.78
C ARG A 174 -12.73 14.81 -11.07
#